data_7df87edd4960e355c0c66cda09dcb1c9
#
_entry.id   7df87edd4960e355c0c66cda09dcb1c9
#
_cell.length_a   1.000
_cell.length_b   1.000
_cell.length_c   1.000
_cell.angle_alpha   90.00
_cell.angle_beta   90.00
_cell.angle_gamma   90.00
#
_symmetry.space_group_name_H-M   'P 1'
#
loop_
_entity.id
_entity.type
_entity.pdbx_description
1 polymer ?
#
loop_
_entity_poly.entity_id
_entity_poly.type
_entity_poly.pdbx_seq_one_letter_code
_entity_poly.pdbx_strand_id
1 'polypeptide(L)'
;KGTPVRGLRKPEGSTNLFLEVEGIRHPLRFDHGTFSAGTAEFTVKNLLDLLDTSPELFSPGAALRPVCQDAILPVAALIAGPGERRYLGQLRPLYDRFGVDSSLIVPRASFTIIDRRVLRVSKKERVQVARLFDDPVRLVSEMASDAFPGDIAQAFDSVARSIDREFSALA
;
A
#
# COMPACT_ATOMS: atom_id res chain seq x y z
N LYS A 1 -14.54 5.74 6.50
CA LYS A 1 -14.25 4.35 6.06
C LYS A 1 -13.01 4.42 5.19
N GLY A 2 -11.83 4.03 5.73
CA GLY A 2 -10.57 4.07 4.99
C GLY A 2 -10.55 3.05 3.87
N THR A 3 -10.09 3.46 2.69
CA THR A 3 -9.90 2.57 1.54
C THR A 3 -8.81 1.55 1.90
N PRO A 4 -9.06 0.25 1.81
CA PRO A 4 -8.04 -0.75 2.12
C PRO A 4 -6.89 -0.63 1.12
N VAL A 5 -5.67 -0.42 1.61
CA VAL A 5 -4.48 -0.44 0.75
C VAL A 5 -4.19 -1.88 0.36
N ARG A 6 -4.15 -2.13 -0.94
CA ARG A 6 -3.84 -3.42 -1.57
C ARG A 6 -2.39 -3.84 -1.28
N GLY A 7 -1.95 -4.11 -0.15
CA GLY A 7 -0.55 -4.47 0.10
C GLY A 7 -0.29 -5.12 1.45
N LEU A 8 -1.24 -4.98 2.38
CA LEU A 8 -1.11 -5.54 3.72
C LEU A 8 -1.81 -6.91 3.91
N ARG A 9 -2.38 -7.50 2.84
CA ARG A 9 -2.90 -8.85 2.93
C ARG A 9 -1.73 -9.83 3.05
N LYS A 10 -1.57 -10.37 4.23
CA LYS A 10 -0.65 -11.47 4.48
C LYS A 10 -1.37 -12.81 4.30
N PRO A 11 -0.66 -13.86 3.87
CA PRO A 11 -1.19 -15.21 3.93
C PRO A 11 -1.63 -15.56 5.35
N GLU A 12 -2.59 -16.45 5.47
CA GLU A 12 -3.03 -17.01 6.75
C GLU A 12 -1.83 -17.56 7.54
N GLY A 13 -1.84 -17.40 8.85
CA GLY A 13 -0.73 -17.78 9.71
C GLY A 13 0.50 -16.88 9.65
N SER A 14 0.55 -15.87 8.75
CA SER A 14 1.70 -14.95 8.71
C SER A 14 1.72 -14.02 9.91
N THR A 15 2.84 -13.98 10.63
CA THR A 15 3.11 -12.97 11.68
C THR A 15 3.70 -11.69 11.07
N ASN A 16 4.00 -10.69 11.91
CA ASN A 16 4.74 -9.50 11.51
C ASN A 16 6.25 -9.60 11.83
N LEU A 17 6.74 -10.81 12.09
CA LEU A 17 8.13 -11.09 12.46
C LEU A 17 8.80 -11.99 11.43
N PHE A 18 10.10 -11.89 11.38
CA PHE A 18 11.01 -12.79 10.70
C PHE A 18 12.01 -13.32 11.70
N LEU A 19 12.47 -14.53 11.47
CA LEU A 19 13.51 -15.20 12.23
C LEU A 19 14.62 -15.63 11.28
N GLU A 20 15.86 -15.40 11.67
CA GLU A 20 17.02 -15.90 10.96
C GLU A 20 17.31 -17.35 11.42
N VAL A 21 17.33 -18.27 10.46
CA VAL A 21 17.65 -19.66 10.66
C VAL A 21 18.75 -20.03 9.67
N GLU A 22 19.88 -20.54 10.17
CA GLU A 22 21.04 -20.89 9.34
C GLU A 22 21.56 -19.74 8.44
N GLY A 23 21.52 -18.51 8.96
CA GLY A 23 21.96 -17.31 8.23
C GLY A 23 20.96 -16.83 7.17
N ILE A 24 19.77 -17.42 7.08
CA ILE A 24 18.71 -17.03 6.13
C ILE A 24 17.51 -16.46 6.90
N ARG A 25 17.03 -15.31 6.46
CA ARG A 25 15.88 -14.62 7.05
C ARG A 25 14.56 -15.21 6.53
N HIS A 26 13.83 -15.94 7.37
CA HIS A 26 12.53 -16.54 7.06
C HIS A 26 11.37 -15.80 7.70
N PRO A 27 10.18 -15.70 7.05
CA PRO A 27 8.98 -15.22 7.71
C PRO A 27 8.57 -16.19 8.81
N LEU A 28 8.36 -15.65 10.03
CA LEU A 28 7.82 -16.43 11.13
C LEU A 28 6.32 -16.61 10.91
N ARG A 29 5.86 -17.85 10.83
CA ARG A 29 4.46 -18.23 10.64
C ARG A 29 3.93 -18.91 11.89
N PHE A 30 2.63 -18.78 12.12
CA PHE A 30 1.93 -19.47 13.21
C PHE A 30 0.79 -20.29 12.63
N ASP A 31 0.79 -21.57 12.95
CA ASP A 31 -0.25 -22.51 12.54
C ASP A 31 -0.51 -23.53 13.65
N HIS A 32 -1.77 -23.74 14.01
CA HIS A 32 -2.22 -24.74 14.98
C HIS A 32 -1.39 -24.81 16.28
N GLY A 33 -0.96 -23.67 16.81
CA GLY A 33 -0.21 -23.60 18.08
C GLY A 33 1.31 -23.72 17.94
N THR A 34 1.82 -23.93 16.72
CA THR A 34 3.25 -24.05 16.42
C THR A 34 3.72 -22.90 15.54
N PHE A 35 4.93 -22.42 15.78
CA PHE A 35 5.58 -21.46 14.91
C PHE A 35 6.55 -22.16 13.96
N SER A 36 6.68 -21.64 12.74
CA SER A 36 7.64 -22.14 11.76
C SER A 36 8.41 -21.00 11.09
N ALA A 37 9.70 -21.25 10.82
CA ALA A 37 10.57 -20.38 10.04
C ALA A 37 11.45 -21.25 9.12
N GLY A 38 11.24 -21.17 7.80
CA GLY A 38 11.82 -22.12 6.86
C GLY A 38 11.30 -23.54 7.12
N THR A 39 12.22 -24.46 7.40
CA THR A 39 11.92 -25.85 7.75
C THR A 39 11.91 -26.10 9.27
N ALA A 40 12.31 -25.10 10.07
CA ALA A 40 12.39 -25.23 11.52
C ALA A 40 11.04 -24.91 12.18
N GLU A 41 10.71 -25.67 13.23
CA GLU A 41 9.52 -25.47 14.05
C GLU A 41 9.88 -25.05 15.46
N PHE A 42 9.06 -24.20 16.07
CA PHE A 42 9.28 -23.60 17.37
C PHE A 42 8.01 -23.57 18.19
N THR A 43 8.13 -23.83 19.48
CA THR A 43 7.09 -23.50 20.46
C THR A 43 7.23 -22.04 20.87
N VAL A 44 6.19 -21.47 21.50
CA VAL A 44 6.25 -20.11 22.11
C VAL A 44 7.45 -20.03 23.07
N LYS A 45 7.67 -21.07 23.89
CA LYS A 45 8.77 -21.10 24.84
C LYS A 45 10.12 -21.02 24.13
N ASN A 46 10.34 -21.84 23.09
CA ASN A 46 11.58 -21.81 22.33
C ASN A 46 11.86 -20.42 21.74
N LEU A 47 10.83 -19.74 21.21
CA LEU A 47 10.99 -18.38 20.66
C LEU A 47 11.29 -17.34 21.74
N LEU A 48 10.68 -17.45 22.92
CA LEU A 48 10.99 -16.56 24.04
C LEU A 48 12.40 -16.77 24.56
N ASP A 49 12.81 -18.04 24.78
CA ASP A 49 14.17 -18.37 25.18
C ASP A 49 15.20 -17.87 24.15
N LEU A 50 14.90 -18.00 22.86
CA LEU A 50 15.75 -17.52 21.77
C LEU A 50 15.77 -15.98 21.72
N LEU A 51 14.66 -15.31 21.98
CA LEU A 51 14.60 -13.85 22.02
C LEU A 51 15.44 -13.29 23.17
N ASP A 52 15.48 -13.97 24.31
CA ASP A 52 16.29 -13.55 25.47
C ASP A 52 17.79 -13.80 25.24
N THR A 53 18.16 -14.84 24.49
CA THR A 53 19.58 -15.22 24.29
C THR A 53 20.19 -14.68 23.00
N SER A 54 19.39 -14.47 21.95
CA SER A 54 19.84 -14.06 20.61
C SER A 54 18.79 -13.20 19.92
N PRO A 55 18.46 -12.00 20.48
CA PRO A 55 17.42 -11.12 19.95
C PRO A 55 17.73 -10.63 18.52
N GLU A 56 18.98 -10.59 18.12
CA GLU A 56 19.45 -10.17 16.78
C GLU A 56 18.94 -11.07 15.66
N LEU A 57 18.55 -12.33 15.95
CA LEU A 57 17.96 -13.25 14.99
C LEU A 57 16.52 -12.84 14.59
N PHE A 58 15.88 -12.02 15.41
CA PHE A 58 14.54 -11.52 15.13
C PHE A 58 14.58 -10.21 14.37
N SER A 59 13.69 -10.06 13.39
CA SER A 59 13.52 -8.79 12.72
C SER A 59 12.05 -8.49 12.42
N PRO A 60 11.62 -7.21 12.54
CA PRO A 60 10.25 -6.85 12.26
C PRO A 60 9.95 -6.90 10.77
N GLY A 61 8.74 -7.31 10.43
CA GLY A 61 8.17 -7.14 9.10
C GLY A 61 7.80 -5.67 8.81
N ALA A 62 7.41 -5.39 7.57
CA ALA A 62 7.14 -4.04 7.11
C ALA A 62 6.14 -3.28 8.01
N ALA A 63 5.08 -3.95 8.49
CA ALA A 63 4.07 -3.32 9.33
C ALA A 63 4.56 -3.03 10.78
N LEU A 64 5.41 -3.89 11.32
CA LEU A 64 5.90 -3.73 12.70
C LEU A 64 7.16 -2.85 12.78
N ARG A 65 7.94 -2.79 11.69
CA ARG A 65 9.19 -2.01 11.67
C ARG A 65 9.06 -0.56 12.12
N PRO A 66 8.06 0.24 11.66
CA PRO A 66 7.91 1.61 12.13
C PRO A 66 7.63 1.70 13.63
N VAL A 67 6.82 0.78 14.17
CA VAL A 67 6.50 0.73 15.61
C VAL A 67 7.76 0.41 16.42
N CYS A 68 8.55 -0.58 16.00
CA CYS A 68 9.83 -0.89 16.63
C CYS A 68 10.81 0.29 16.56
N GLN A 69 10.87 0.97 15.41
CA GLN A 69 11.72 2.15 15.24
C GLN A 69 11.35 3.26 16.22
N ASP A 70 10.08 3.61 16.34
CA ASP A 70 9.62 4.68 17.22
C ASP A 70 9.72 4.29 18.71
N ALA A 71 9.64 2.98 19.02
CA ALA A 71 9.86 2.48 20.39
C ALA A 71 11.34 2.55 20.85
N ILE A 72 12.28 2.39 19.91
CA ILE A 72 13.72 2.29 20.23
C ILE A 72 14.43 3.64 20.05
N LEU A 73 14.02 4.43 19.05
CA LEU A 73 14.67 5.68 18.68
C LEU A 73 13.82 6.89 19.08
N PRO A 74 14.44 8.00 19.52
CA PRO A 74 13.70 9.23 19.83
C PRO A 74 13.31 9.97 18.54
N VAL A 75 12.45 9.37 17.73
CA VAL A 75 11.99 9.93 16.46
C VAL A 75 10.88 10.93 16.71
N ALA A 76 11.17 12.23 16.55
CA ALA A 76 10.15 13.27 16.68
C ALA A 76 9.25 13.37 15.43
N ALA A 77 9.84 13.23 14.25
CA ALA A 77 9.11 13.33 12.98
C ALA A 77 9.72 12.46 11.89
N LEU A 78 8.85 11.91 11.03
CA LEU A 78 9.21 11.12 9.86
C LEU A 78 8.77 11.84 8.58
N ILE A 79 9.71 12.15 7.69
CA ILE A 79 9.42 12.76 6.40
C ILE A 79 9.05 11.67 5.40
N ALA A 80 7.78 11.61 4.99
CA ALA A 80 7.24 10.52 4.20
C ALA A 80 6.59 10.97 2.87
N GLY A 81 6.79 10.18 1.83
CA GLY A 81 6.12 10.38 0.54
C GLY A 81 4.63 9.99 0.56
N PRO A 82 3.85 10.29 -0.50
CA PRO A 82 2.40 10.07 -0.51
C PRO A 82 1.99 8.61 -0.27
N GLY A 83 2.68 7.66 -0.90
CA GLY A 83 2.42 6.21 -0.71
C GLY A 83 2.76 5.73 0.69
N GLU A 84 3.90 6.18 1.22
CA GLU A 84 4.37 5.87 2.56
C GLU A 84 3.43 6.44 3.64
N ARG A 85 2.94 7.66 3.47
CA ARG A 85 1.94 8.26 4.39
C ARG A 85 0.65 7.46 4.44
N ARG A 86 0.14 6.99 3.28
CA ARG A 86 -1.05 6.12 3.24
C ARG A 86 -0.81 4.82 3.99
N TYR A 87 0.37 4.25 3.83
CA TYR A 87 0.77 3.03 4.52
C TYR A 87 0.87 3.24 6.03
N LEU A 88 1.64 4.24 6.47
CA LEU A 88 1.83 4.55 7.88
C LEU A 88 0.52 4.87 8.61
N GLY A 89 -0.41 5.58 7.95
CA GLY A 89 -1.72 5.89 8.51
C GLY A 89 -2.57 4.65 8.84
N GLN A 90 -2.28 3.47 8.25
CA GLN A 90 -2.97 2.23 8.57
C GLN A 90 -2.38 1.49 9.77
N LEU A 91 -1.18 1.89 10.22
CA LEU A 91 -0.49 1.24 11.33
C LEU A 91 -0.96 1.73 12.70
N ARG A 92 -1.84 2.72 12.76
CA ARG A 92 -2.34 3.28 14.02
C ARG A 92 -2.82 2.21 15.01
N PRO A 93 -3.58 1.17 14.61
CA PRO A 93 -3.98 0.11 15.54
C PRO A 93 -2.82 -0.71 16.12
N LEU A 94 -1.68 -0.80 15.39
CA LEU A 94 -0.47 -1.44 15.92
C LEU A 94 0.19 -0.57 16.97
N TYR A 95 0.33 0.72 16.74
CA TYR A 95 0.86 1.66 17.72
C TYR A 95 0.03 1.63 19.01
N ASP A 96 -1.30 1.70 18.89
CA ASP A 96 -2.22 1.63 20.03
C ASP A 96 -2.09 0.28 20.77
N ARG A 97 -1.92 -0.83 20.05
CA ARG A 97 -1.77 -2.17 20.63
C ARG A 97 -0.47 -2.34 21.42
N PHE A 98 0.61 -1.71 20.97
CA PHE A 98 1.91 -1.79 21.63
C PHE A 98 2.15 -0.65 22.64
N GLY A 99 1.25 0.31 22.75
CA GLY A 99 1.40 1.46 23.64
C GLY A 99 2.58 2.36 23.26
N VAL A 100 2.90 2.43 21.96
CA VAL A 100 4.00 3.26 21.43
C VAL A 100 3.39 4.50 20.79
N ASP A 101 3.93 5.67 21.10
CA ASP A 101 3.57 6.92 20.45
C ASP A 101 4.16 6.97 19.03
N SER A 102 3.32 7.26 18.05
CA SER A 102 3.80 7.41 16.67
C SER A 102 4.49 8.77 16.47
N SER A 103 5.59 8.77 15.74
CA SER A 103 6.24 10.00 15.28
C SER A 103 5.30 10.85 14.41
N LEU A 104 5.52 12.17 14.35
CA LEU A 104 4.79 13.06 13.47
C LEU A 104 5.14 12.77 12.01
N ILE A 105 4.12 12.50 11.18
CA ILE A 105 4.35 12.25 9.75
C ILE A 105 4.28 13.58 8.98
N VAL A 106 5.43 14.01 8.47
CA VAL A 106 5.59 15.24 7.68
C VAL A 106 5.61 14.89 6.19
N PRO A 107 4.81 15.56 5.35
CA PRO A 107 4.87 15.36 3.91
C PRO A 107 6.25 15.71 3.34
N ARG A 108 6.84 14.79 2.58
CA ARG A 108 8.04 15.08 1.80
C ARG A 108 7.70 16.06 0.67
N ALA A 109 8.50 17.09 0.49
CA ALA A 109 8.37 18.00 -0.64
C ALA A 109 8.45 17.21 -1.97
N SER A 110 7.57 17.52 -2.89
CA SER A 110 7.49 16.87 -4.19
C SER A 110 7.45 17.93 -5.28
N PHE A 111 8.25 17.75 -6.32
CA PHE A 111 8.34 18.65 -7.46
C PHE A 111 8.18 17.87 -8.74
N THR A 112 7.46 18.41 -9.71
CA THR A 112 7.36 17.87 -11.06
C THR A 112 7.92 18.88 -12.04
N ILE A 113 8.94 18.48 -12.78
CA ILE A 113 9.53 19.28 -13.85
C ILE A 113 8.81 18.94 -15.15
N ILE A 114 8.18 19.94 -15.76
CA ILE A 114 7.43 19.79 -17.00
C ILE A 114 8.21 20.45 -18.13
N ASP A 115 8.55 19.68 -19.14
CA ASP A 115 9.30 20.17 -20.26
C ASP A 115 8.42 21.06 -21.18
N ARG A 116 9.07 21.88 -22.02
CA ARG A 116 8.37 22.80 -22.92
C ARG A 116 7.53 22.10 -23.98
N ARG A 117 7.87 20.85 -24.33
CA ARG A 117 7.13 20.07 -25.32
C ARG A 117 5.79 19.63 -24.71
N VAL A 118 5.79 19.14 -23.48
CA VAL A 118 4.57 18.76 -22.75
C VAL A 118 3.67 19.99 -22.57
N LEU A 119 4.22 21.14 -22.20
CA LEU A 119 3.44 22.38 -22.06
C LEU A 119 2.81 22.84 -23.40
N ARG A 120 3.52 22.65 -24.53
CA ARG A 120 2.95 22.97 -25.85
C ARG A 120 1.79 22.06 -26.23
N VAL A 121 1.94 20.76 -25.99
CA VAL A 121 0.87 19.78 -26.25
C VAL A 121 -0.33 20.05 -25.35
N SER A 122 -0.12 20.26 -24.05
CA SER A 122 -1.15 20.59 -23.08
C SER A 122 -1.97 21.83 -23.51
N LYS A 123 -1.30 22.88 -23.98
CA LYS A 123 -1.96 24.09 -24.50
C LYS A 123 -2.75 23.80 -25.79
N LYS A 124 -2.19 23.02 -26.72
CA LYS A 124 -2.85 22.65 -27.97
C LYS A 124 -4.15 21.86 -27.71
N GLU A 125 -4.05 20.88 -26.84
CA GLU A 125 -5.18 20.02 -26.47
C GLU A 125 -6.09 20.61 -25.37
N ARG A 126 -5.83 21.87 -24.96
CA ARG A 126 -6.59 22.59 -23.91
C ARG A 126 -6.69 21.83 -22.57
N VAL A 127 -5.69 21.01 -22.27
CA VAL A 127 -5.63 20.22 -21.04
C VAL A 127 -4.82 20.96 -19.99
N GLN A 128 -5.37 21.13 -18.79
CA GLN A 128 -4.60 21.64 -17.66
C GLN A 128 -3.60 20.56 -17.18
N VAL A 129 -2.33 20.91 -17.08
CA VAL A 129 -1.26 19.96 -16.68
C VAL A 129 -1.54 19.31 -15.30
N ALA A 130 -2.18 20.02 -14.38
CA ALA A 130 -2.57 19.47 -13.08
C ALA A 130 -3.44 18.21 -13.22
N ARG A 131 -4.35 18.17 -14.19
CA ARG A 131 -5.24 17.03 -14.43
C ARG A 131 -4.51 15.74 -14.82
N LEU A 132 -3.28 15.84 -15.36
CA LEU A 132 -2.44 14.67 -15.66
C LEU A 132 -1.99 13.93 -14.39
N PHE A 133 -2.01 14.60 -13.23
CA PHE A 133 -1.58 14.03 -11.96
C PHE A 133 -2.75 13.55 -11.09
N ASP A 134 -3.97 14.05 -11.34
CA ASP A 134 -5.17 13.67 -10.58
C ASP A 134 -5.71 12.31 -11.02
N ASP A 135 -6.12 12.20 -12.26
CA ASP A 135 -6.64 10.95 -12.84
C ASP A 135 -6.33 10.90 -14.36
N PRO A 136 -5.15 10.37 -14.74
CA PRO A 136 -4.75 10.30 -16.14
C PRO A 136 -5.65 9.38 -16.97
N VAL A 137 -6.22 8.33 -16.38
CA VAL A 137 -7.10 7.38 -17.09
C VAL A 137 -8.42 8.06 -17.46
N ARG A 138 -9.01 8.75 -16.50
CA ARG A 138 -10.22 9.53 -16.73
C ARG A 138 -10.01 10.64 -17.76
N LEU A 139 -8.88 11.35 -17.68
CA LEU A 139 -8.54 12.40 -18.63
C LEU A 139 -8.45 11.86 -20.06
N VAL A 140 -7.76 10.71 -20.26
CA VAL A 140 -7.67 10.06 -21.59
C VAL A 140 -9.05 9.62 -22.07
N SER A 141 -9.89 9.08 -21.19
CA SER A 141 -11.26 8.69 -21.54
C SER A 141 -12.12 9.88 -21.97
N GLU A 142 -12.06 11.00 -21.25
CA GLU A 142 -12.76 12.23 -21.60
C GLU A 142 -12.27 12.77 -22.96
N MET A 143 -10.96 12.86 -23.19
CA MET A 143 -10.40 13.32 -24.46
C MET A 143 -10.77 12.39 -25.63
N ALA A 144 -10.80 11.08 -25.40
CA ALA A 144 -11.23 10.13 -26.40
C ALA A 144 -12.73 10.33 -26.73
N SER A 145 -13.57 10.50 -25.72
CA SER A 145 -15.01 10.74 -25.91
C SER A 145 -15.27 12.03 -26.71
N ASP A 146 -14.52 13.09 -26.44
CA ASP A 146 -14.65 14.36 -27.16
C ASP A 146 -14.16 14.28 -28.63
N ALA A 147 -13.28 13.32 -28.92
CA ALA A 147 -12.76 13.08 -30.27
C ALA A 147 -13.66 12.19 -31.14
N PHE A 148 -14.60 11.45 -30.52
CA PHE A 148 -15.54 10.60 -31.26
C PHE A 148 -16.72 11.43 -31.82
N PRO A 149 -17.15 11.19 -33.06
CA PRO A 149 -18.41 11.69 -33.56
C PRO A 149 -19.59 11.31 -32.64
N GLY A 150 -20.54 12.24 -32.45
CA GLY A 150 -21.60 12.08 -31.44
C GLY A 150 -22.51 10.85 -31.69
N ASP A 151 -22.67 10.42 -32.95
CA ASP A 151 -23.38 9.21 -33.33
C ASP A 151 -22.68 7.93 -32.83
N ILE A 152 -21.36 7.88 -32.91
CA ILE A 152 -20.56 6.76 -32.39
C ILE A 152 -20.64 6.69 -30.85
N ALA A 153 -20.51 7.81 -30.16
CA ALA A 153 -20.65 7.88 -28.71
C ALA A 153 -22.04 7.38 -28.26
N GLN A 154 -23.10 7.81 -28.93
CA GLN A 154 -24.48 7.35 -28.65
C GLN A 154 -24.66 5.84 -28.90
N ALA A 155 -24.03 5.29 -29.97
CA ALA A 155 -24.07 3.86 -30.22
C ALA A 155 -23.42 3.05 -29.09
N PHE A 156 -22.23 3.46 -28.61
CA PHE A 156 -21.57 2.83 -27.46
C PHE A 156 -22.42 2.90 -26.20
N ASP A 157 -23.01 4.05 -25.88
CA ASP A 157 -23.88 4.20 -24.71
C ASP A 157 -25.13 3.32 -24.80
N SER A 158 -25.69 3.13 -26.00
CA SER A 158 -26.85 2.26 -26.22
C SER A 158 -26.49 0.79 -25.98
N VAL A 159 -25.34 0.34 -26.46
CA VAL A 159 -24.83 -1.02 -26.24
C VAL A 159 -24.53 -1.27 -24.76
N ALA A 160 -23.86 -0.34 -24.11
CA ALA A 160 -23.56 -0.45 -22.66
C ALA A 160 -24.86 -0.60 -21.84
N ARG A 161 -25.87 0.24 -22.11
CA ARG A 161 -27.16 0.14 -21.41
C ARG A 161 -27.92 -1.17 -21.73
N SER A 162 -27.77 -1.73 -22.93
CA SER A 162 -28.36 -3.03 -23.25
C SER A 162 -27.69 -4.16 -22.49
N ILE A 163 -26.37 -4.15 -22.39
CA ILE A 163 -25.59 -5.12 -21.61
C ILE A 163 -25.97 -5.05 -20.12
N ASP A 164 -26.01 -3.85 -19.54
CA ASP A 164 -26.38 -3.68 -18.12
C ASP A 164 -27.82 -4.19 -17.84
N ARG A 165 -28.74 -3.98 -18.76
CA ARG A 165 -30.12 -4.48 -18.64
C ARG A 165 -30.17 -6.01 -18.66
N GLU A 166 -29.46 -6.64 -19.59
CA GLU A 166 -29.45 -8.11 -19.70
C GLU A 166 -28.77 -8.74 -18.47
N PHE A 167 -27.65 -8.18 -17.97
CA PHE A 167 -27.01 -8.67 -16.76
C PHE A 167 -27.88 -8.46 -15.51
N SER A 168 -28.61 -7.36 -15.42
CA SER A 168 -29.52 -7.10 -14.29
C SER A 168 -30.77 -8.02 -14.31
N ALA A 169 -31.13 -8.56 -15.46
CA ALA A 169 -32.24 -9.52 -15.61
C ALA A 169 -31.81 -10.96 -15.22
N LEU A 170 -30.50 -11.25 -15.13
CA LEU A 170 -29.94 -12.55 -14.76
C LEU A 170 -29.58 -12.65 -13.25
N ALA A 171 -29.68 -11.56 -12.49
CA ALA A 171 -29.39 -11.49 -11.06
C ALA A 171 -30.68 -11.52 -10.22
#